data_6c9b53f2ff121ba965da71fa905e7b58
#
_entry.id   6c9b53f2ff121ba965da71fa905e7b58
#
_cell.length_a   1.000
_cell.length_b   1.000
_cell.length_c   1.000
_cell.angle_alpha   90.00
_cell.angle_beta   90.00
_cell.angle_gamma   90.00
#
_symmetry.space_group_name_H-M   'P 1'
#
loop_
_entity.id
_entity.type
_entity.pdbx_description
1 polymer ?
#
loop_
_entity_poly.entity_id
_entity_poly.type
_entity_poly.pdbx_seq_one_letter_code
_entity_poly.pdbx_strand_id
1 'polypeptide(L)'
;MKDISENQRGTSKKIRIKAGERGSARLKFLVTLLLLALVGYTASQYVPVAFHAYQYKDLMQQTVDKATFGQTQSSDWVKAQLKASAADYDVPPEASITAARRDGRMEARVQFTRPIPLPGYVYQYNFDHTARSTQLYSTQ
;
A
#
# COMPACT_ATOMS: atom_id res chain seq x y z
N MET A 1 44.55 -57.04 -60.67
CA MET A 1 43.32 -57.67 -60.24
C MET A 1 43.26 -57.64 -58.75
N LYS A 2 42.45 -56.73 -58.24
CA LYS A 2 41.70 -56.71 -57.00
C LYS A 2 41.48 -55.25 -56.50
N ASP A 3 40.27 -54.87 -56.67
CA ASP A 3 39.69 -53.62 -56.11
C ASP A 3 39.73 -53.69 -54.61
N ILE A 4 40.20 -52.64 -53.99
CA ILE A 4 39.87 -52.34 -52.58
C ILE A 4 39.34 -50.91 -52.56
N SER A 5 38.05 -50.80 -52.63
CA SER A 5 37.30 -49.57 -52.36
C SER A 5 37.31 -49.37 -50.85
N GLU A 6 38.11 -48.45 -50.37
CA GLU A 6 38.13 -48.06 -48.98
C GLU A 6 37.17 -46.95 -48.77
N ASN A 7 36.07 -47.33 -48.16
CA ASN A 7 34.93 -46.45 -47.72
C ASN A 7 35.36 -45.56 -46.57
N GLN A 8 35.79 -44.36 -46.87
CA GLN A 8 36.00 -43.34 -45.86
C GLN A 8 34.67 -42.70 -45.52
N ARG A 9 33.99 -43.27 -44.53
CA ARG A 9 32.90 -42.59 -43.85
C ARG A 9 33.45 -41.46 -43.00
N GLY A 10 33.47 -40.26 -43.57
CA GLY A 10 33.72 -39.02 -42.84
C GLY A 10 32.59 -38.78 -41.81
N THR A 11 32.86 -39.10 -40.56
CA THR A 11 32.03 -38.70 -39.43
C THR A 11 32.16 -37.18 -39.25
N SER A 12 31.28 -36.43 -39.86
CA SER A 12 31.12 -35.00 -39.57
C SER A 12 30.62 -34.85 -38.16
N LYS A 13 31.54 -34.64 -37.22
CA LYS A 13 31.26 -34.27 -35.85
C LYS A 13 30.66 -32.87 -35.85
N LYS A 14 29.34 -32.78 -35.87
CA LYS A 14 28.61 -31.53 -35.75
C LYS A 14 28.94 -30.95 -34.38
N ILE A 15 29.88 -30.04 -34.35
CA ILE A 15 30.14 -29.20 -33.18
C ILE A 15 28.91 -28.30 -33.00
N ARG A 16 27.97 -28.72 -32.14
CA ARG A 16 26.91 -27.83 -31.64
C ARG A 16 27.59 -26.82 -30.72
N ILE A 17 27.92 -25.69 -31.27
CA ILE A 17 28.27 -24.53 -30.46
C ILE A 17 27.02 -24.15 -29.74
N LYS A 18 26.92 -24.49 -28.44
CA LYS A 18 25.95 -23.94 -27.50
C LYS A 18 26.31 -22.48 -27.22
N ALA A 19 26.16 -21.63 -28.21
CA ALA A 19 26.24 -20.20 -28.05
C ALA A 19 24.83 -19.69 -27.66
N GLY A 20 24.51 -19.67 -26.41
CA GLY A 20 23.18 -19.14 -25.99
C GLY A 20 22.89 -19.10 -24.51
N GLU A 21 23.52 -19.92 -23.67
CA GLU A 21 23.10 -19.99 -22.25
C GLU A 21 23.73 -18.94 -21.33
N ARG A 22 24.88 -18.38 -21.69
CA ARG A 22 25.58 -17.40 -20.85
C ARG A 22 24.91 -15.98 -20.91
N GLY A 23 24.28 -15.63 -22.02
CA GLY A 23 23.57 -14.38 -22.16
C GLY A 23 22.20 -14.37 -21.46
N SER A 24 21.50 -15.51 -21.48
CA SER A 24 20.14 -15.61 -20.91
C SER A 24 20.11 -15.57 -19.38
N ALA A 25 21.12 -16.12 -18.71
CA ALA A 25 21.23 -16.08 -17.25
C ALA A 25 21.44 -14.64 -16.72
N ARG A 26 22.33 -13.89 -17.39
CA ARG A 26 22.55 -12.47 -17.04
C ARG A 26 21.32 -11.61 -17.29
N LEU A 27 20.63 -11.84 -18.40
CA LEU A 27 19.40 -11.13 -18.72
C LEU A 27 18.29 -11.45 -17.71
N LYS A 28 18.11 -12.74 -17.36
CA LYS A 28 17.15 -13.14 -16.31
C LYS A 28 17.48 -12.50 -14.97
N PHE A 29 18.75 -12.47 -14.59
CA PHE A 29 19.20 -11.82 -13.35
C PHE A 29 18.90 -10.32 -13.35
N LEU A 30 19.19 -9.60 -14.44
CA LEU A 30 18.90 -8.19 -14.58
C LEU A 30 17.41 -7.90 -14.53
N VAL A 31 16.58 -8.71 -15.19
CA VAL A 31 15.11 -8.58 -15.15
C VAL A 31 14.59 -8.82 -13.73
N THR A 32 15.10 -9.85 -13.04
CA THR A 32 14.70 -10.12 -11.65
C THR A 32 15.09 -8.97 -10.74
N LEU A 33 16.30 -8.44 -10.87
CA LEU A 33 16.78 -7.29 -10.09
C LEU A 33 15.92 -6.04 -10.36
N LEU A 34 15.57 -5.78 -11.61
CA LEU A 34 14.69 -4.68 -11.99
C LEU A 34 13.29 -4.83 -11.37
N LEU A 35 12.72 -6.05 -11.41
CA LEU A 35 11.42 -6.32 -10.79
C LEU A 35 11.46 -6.11 -9.27
N LEU A 36 12.51 -6.59 -8.60
CA LEU A 36 12.70 -6.37 -7.16
C LEU A 36 12.84 -4.89 -6.82
N ALA A 37 13.60 -4.13 -7.62
CA ALA A 37 13.73 -2.69 -7.44
C ALA A 37 12.38 -1.96 -7.62
N LEU A 38 11.58 -2.37 -8.61
CA LEU A 38 10.25 -1.83 -8.86
C LEU A 38 9.28 -2.11 -7.70
N VAL A 39 9.29 -3.34 -7.18
CA VAL A 39 8.48 -3.73 -6.02
C VAL A 39 8.90 -2.94 -4.79
N GLY A 40 10.20 -2.84 -4.51
CA GLY A 40 10.74 -2.06 -3.39
C GLY A 40 10.37 -0.58 -3.48
N TYR A 41 10.46 0.01 -4.66
CA TYR A 41 10.06 1.39 -4.89
C TYR A 41 8.55 1.59 -4.65
N THR A 42 7.71 0.72 -5.20
CA THR A 42 6.25 0.78 -5.01
C THR A 42 5.88 0.63 -3.53
N ALA A 43 6.50 -0.31 -2.83
CA ALA A 43 6.28 -0.51 -1.40
C ALA A 43 6.69 0.72 -0.59
N SER A 44 7.81 1.36 -0.90
CA SER A 44 8.28 2.57 -0.21
C SER A 44 7.34 3.76 -0.34
N GLN A 45 6.56 3.83 -1.41
CA GLN A 45 5.55 4.88 -1.61
C GLN A 45 4.21 4.55 -0.94
N TYR A 46 3.79 3.30 -0.97
CA TYR A 46 2.49 2.88 -0.47
C TYR A 46 2.47 2.64 1.05
N VAL A 47 3.50 1.98 1.59
CA VAL A 47 3.55 1.56 3.00
C VAL A 47 3.39 2.74 3.97
N PRO A 48 4.09 3.87 3.84
CA PRO A 48 3.94 4.98 4.78
C PRO A 48 2.53 5.57 4.76
N VAL A 49 1.90 5.69 3.58
CA VAL A 49 0.52 6.20 3.45
C VAL A 49 -0.47 5.27 4.16
N ALA A 50 -0.36 3.97 3.92
CA ALA A 50 -1.22 2.99 4.59
C ALA A 50 -0.99 2.96 6.10
N PHE A 51 0.26 3.07 6.55
CA PHE A 51 0.62 3.07 7.97
C PHE A 51 0.04 4.30 8.70
N HIS A 52 0.20 5.50 8.16
CA HIS A 52 -0.39 6.71 8.73
C HIS A 52 -1.93 6.65 8.74
N ALA A 53 -2.53 6.07 7.72
CA ALA A 53 -3.97 5.85 7.68
C ALA A 53 -4.46 4.92 8.80
N TYR A 54 -3.71 3.85 9.13
CA TYR A 54 -4.01 2.97 10.26
C TYR A 54 -3.88 3.70 11.59
N GLN A 55 -2.80 4.42 11.79
CA GLN A 55 -2.60 5.21 13.02
C GLN A 55 -3.70 6.27 13.19
N TYR A 56 -4.13 6.89 12.11
CA TYR A 56 -5.22 7.86 12.15
C TYR A 56 -6.57 7.22 12.52
N LYS A 57 -6.84 5.99 12.08
CA LYS A 57 -8.02 5.23 12.53
C LYS A 57 -8.01 4.98 14.03
N ASP A 58 -6.85 4.61 14.58
CA ASP A 58 -6.70 4.40 16.02
C ASP A 58 -6.90 5.71 16.80
N LEU A 59 -6.36 6.81 16.30
CA LEU A 59 -6.60 8.14 16.86
C LEU A 59 -8.08 8.52 16.84
N MET A 60 -8.78 8.27 15.72
CA MET A 60 -10.22 8.50 15.62
C MET A 60 -10.99 7.72 16.70
N GLN A 61 -10.68 6.45 16.87
CA GLN A 61 -11.32 5.61 17.89
C GLN A 61 -11.05 6.14 19.30
N GLN A 62 -9.80 6.45 19.63
CA GLN A 62 -9.45 7.03 20.93
C GLN A 62 -10.14 8.37 21.18
N THR A 63 -10.28 9.21 20.16
CA THR A 63 -10.90 10.52 20.28
C THR A 63 -12.40 10.42 20.55
N VAL A 64 -13.12 9.54 19.83
CA VAL A 64 -14.56 9.34 20.09
C VAL A 64 -14.82 8.66 21.44
N ASP A 65 -13.94 7.74 21.86
CA ASP A 65 -14.05 7.11 23.17
C ASP A 65 -13.80 8.12 24.32
N LYS A 66 -12.75 8.95 24.19
CA LYS A 66 -12.47 10.03 25.15
C LYS A 66 -13.65 11.01 25.26
N ALA A 67 -14.27 11.36 24.14
CA ALA A 67 -15.43 12.24 24.13
C ALA A 67 -16.64 11.63 24.85
N THR A 68 -16.75 10.30 24.87
CA THR A 68 -17.81 9.58 25.57
C THR A 68 -17.57 9.51 27.06
N PHE A 69 -16.35 9.18 27.50
CA PHE A 69 -16.00 9.08 28.91
C PHE A 69 -16.09 10.43 29.66
N GLY A 70 -15.75 11.51 28.98
CA GLY A 70 -15.71 12.83 29.59
C GLY A 70 -17.07 13.51 29.77
N GLN A 71 -18.16 12.96 29.25
CA GLN A 71 -19.56 13.48 29.23
C GLN A 71 -19.73 14.95 28.80
N THR A 72 -18.66 15.72 28.73
CA THR A 72 -18.57 17.14 28.44
C THR A 72 -18.09 17.46 27.03
N GLN A 73 -17.58 16.49 26.30
CA GLN A 73 -17.00 16.74 24.99
C GLN A 73 -18.08 16.73 23.90
N SER A 74 -18.15 17.83 23.16
CA SER A 74 -19.07 17.99 22.04
C SER A 74 -18.56 17.31 20.77
N SER A 75 -19.45 17.09 19.80
CA SER A 75 -19.06 16.67 18.46
C SER A 75 -18.10 17.67 17.79
N ASP A 76 -18.22 18.95 18.08
CA ASP A 76 -17.32 19.98 17.57
C ASP A 76 -15.91 19.86 18.15
N TRP A 77 -15.79 19.48 19.42
CA TRP A 77 -14.48 19.17 20.01
C TRP A 77 -13.81 17.98 19.31
N VAL A 78 -14.55 16.88 19.07
CA VAL A 78 -14.04 15.72 18.34
C VAL A 78 -13.54 16.12 16.96
N LYS A 79 -14.36 16.90 16.23
CA LYS A 79 -14.00 17.41 14.90
C LYS A 79 -12.76 18.29 14.93
N ALA A 80 -12.67 19.20 15.89
CA ALA A 80 -11.51 20.09 16.06
C ALA A 80 -10.23 19.29 16.40
N GLN A 81 -10.34 18.30 17.29
CA GLN A 81 -9.21 17.44 17.67
C GLN A 81 -8.68 16.61 16.48
N LEU A 82 -9.59 15.98 15.73
CA LEU A 82 -9.22 15.23 14.53
C LEU A 82 -8.59 16.12 13.46
N LYS A 83 -9.12 17.33 13.28
CA LYS A 83 -8.57 18.30 12.34
C LYS A 83 -7.18 18.80 12.75
N ALA A 84 -6.97 19.06 14.04
CA ALA A 84 -5.69 19.50 14.56
C ALA A 84 -4.60 18.44 14.37
N SER A 85 -4.93 17.16 14.53
CA SER A 85 -4.00 16.05 14.36
C SER A 85 -3.85 15.58 12.91
N ALA A 86 -4.66 16.07 11.98
CA ALA A 86 -4.69 15.59 10.59
C ALA A 86 -3.33 15.72 9.90
N ALA A 87 -2.61 16.82 10.14
CA ALA A 87 -1.29 17.07 9.54
C ALA A 87 -0.23 16.05 9.98
N ASP A 88 -0.29 15.59 11.24
CA ASP A 88 0.67 14.63 11.80
C ASP A 88 0.56 13.23 11.15
N TYR A 89 -0.58 12.95 10.54
CA TYR A 89 -0.88 11.67 9.87
C TYR A 89 -1.02 11.82 8.35
N ASP A 90 -0.49 12.89 7.78
CA ASP A 90 -0.54 13.15 6.33
C ASP A 90 -1.98 13.20 5.76
N VAL A 91 -2.96 13.53 6.57
CA VAL A 91 -4.34 13.74 6.11
C VAL A 91 -4.41 15.07 5.38
N PRO A 92 -4.87 15.11 4.12
CA PRO A 92 -4.92 16.35 3.36
C PRO A 92 -5.90 17.37 3.97
N PRO A 93 -5.64 18.68 3.82
CA PRO A 93 -6.47 19.72 4.41
C PRO A 93 -7.90 19.77 3.85
N GLU A 94 -8.13 19.24 2.65
CA GLU A 94 -9.44 19.07 2.01
C GLU A 94 -10.24 17.89 2.53
N ALA A 95 -9.71 17.12 3.49
CA ALA A 95 -10.40 15.96 4.04
C ALA A 95 -11.73 16.37 4.69
N SER A 96 -12.79 15.63 4.38
CA SER A 96 -14.08 15.78 5.01
C SER A 96 -14.07 15.12 6.39
N ILE A 97 -14.13 15.91 7.44
CA ILE A 97 -14.19 15.45 8.83
C ILE A 97 -15.53 15.83 9.42
N THR A 98 -16.32 14.85 9.79
CA THR A 98 -17.63 15.02 10.43
C THR A 98 -17.67 14.28 11.76
N ALA A 99 -18.35 14.87 12.74
CA ALA A 99 -18.62 14.21 14.01
C ALA A 99 -20.05 14.54 14.46
N ALA A 100 -20.74 13.54 14.97
CA ALA A 100 -22.11 13.68 15.46
C ALA A 100 -22.39 12.64 16.56
N ARG A 101 -23.40 12.92 17.37
CA ARG A 101 -23.98 11.91 18.27
C ARG A 101 -25.13 11.22 17.57
N ARG A 102 -25.06 9.90 17.51
CA ARG A 102 -26.13 9.06 16.96
C ARG A 102 -26.37 7.86 17.88
N ASP A 103 -27.63 7.58 18.16
CA ASP A 103 -28.04 6.43 18.97
C ASP A 103 -27.31 6.35 20.33
N GLY A 104 -27.08 7.49 20.99
CA GLY A 104 -26.37 7.58 22.27
C GLY A 104 -24.87 7.29 22.18
N ARG A 105 -24.27 7.37 20.98
CA ARG A 105 -22.83 7.18 20.76
C ARG A 105 -22.24 8.38 20.03
N MET A 106 -20.97 8.65 20.31
CA MET A 106 -20.20 9.57 19.48
C MET A 106 -19.75 8.83 18.22
N GLU A 107 -19.97 9.44 17.07
CA GLU A 107 -19.53 8.93 15.77
C GLU A 107 -18.72 10.02 15.08
N ALA A 108 -17.57 9.64 14.54
CA ALA A 108 -16.76 10.50 13.68
C ALA A 108 -16.46 9.79 12.37
N ARG A 109 -16.61 10.51 11.27
CA ARG A 109 -16.30 10.00 9.92
C ARG A 109 -15.30 10.91 9.25
N VAL A 110 -14.28 10.32 8.67
CA VAL A 110 -13.26 11.01 7.89
C VAL A 110 -13.16 10.39 6.51
N GLN A 111 -13.18 11.25 5.50
CA GLN A 111 -13.07 10.86 4.10
C GLN A 111 -12.05 11.75 3.40
N PHE A 112 -11.12 11.13 2.69
CA PHE A 112 -10.20 11.83 1.81
C PHE A 112 -9.66 10.90 0.73
N THR A 113 -9.10 11.51 -0.32
CA THR A 113 -8.39 10.78 -1.38
C THR A 113 -6.97 11.32 -1.44
N ARG A 114 -5.99 10.42 -1.50
CA ARG A 114 -4.59 10.77 -1.62
C ARG A 114 -3.98 10.12 -2.87
N PRO A 115 -3.36 10.90 -3.78
CA PRO A 115 -2.64 10.35 -4.91
C PRO A 115 -1.31 9.75 -4.46
N ILE A 116 -1.04 8.51 -4.83
CA ILE A 116 0.24 7.82 -4.62
C ILE A 116 0.91 7.66 -5.97
N PRO A 117 2.04 8.34 -6.23
CA PRO A 117 2.77 8.21 -7.49
C PRO A 117 3.44 6.84 -7.55
N LEU A 118 3.06 6.05 -8.55
CA LEU A 118 3.69 4.78 -8.88
C LEU A 118 4.36 4.89 -10.26
N PRO A 119 5.31 4.02 -10.60
CA PRO A 119 5.95 4.03 -11.91
C PRO A 119 4.93 3.87 -13.05
N GLY A 120 4.72 4.93 -13.85
CA GLY A 120 3.79 4.95 -14.97
C GLY A 120 2.31 5.06 -14.61
N TYR A 121 1.95 5.20 -13.32
CA TYR A 121 0.57 5.30 -12.87
C TYR A 121 0.45 6.08 -11.55
N VAL A 122 -0.64 6.81 -11.37
CA VAL A 122 -0.97 7.46 -10.08
C VAL A 122 -2.15 6.72 -9.47
N TYR A 123 -1.90 6.05 -8.36
CA TYR A 123 -2.94 5.35 -7.61
C TYR A 123 -3.67 6.32 -6.69
N GLN A 124 -5.01 6.32 -6.74
CA GLN A 124 -5.85 7.13 -5.84
C GLN A 124 -6.20 6.31 -4.60
N TYR A 125 -5.52 6.59 -3.50
CA TYR A 125 -5.83 5.97 -2.22
C TYR A 125 -7.05 6.65 -1.60
N ASN A 126 -8.16 5.93 -1.53
CA ASN A 126 -9.40 6.41 -0.93
C ASN A 126 -9.49 5.96 0.52
N PHE A 127 -9.56 6.91 1.42
CA PHE A 127 -9.81 6.69 2.84
C PHE A 127 -11.25 7.07 3.17
N ASP A 128 -12.00 6.13 3.72
CA ASP A 128 -13.33 6.36 4.29
C ASP A 128 -13.46 5.50 5.54
N HIS A 129 -13.45 6.13 6.69
CA HIS A 129 -13.55 5.44 7.96
C HIS A 129 -14.50 6.14 8.90
N THR A 130 -15.31 5.35 9.58
CA THR A 130 -16.23 5.79 10.63
C THR A 130 -15.84 5.12 11.94
N ALA A 131 -15.46 5.93 12.93
CA ALA A 131 -15.22 5.48 14.29
C ALA A 131 -16.47 5.76 15.14
N ARG A 132 -16.86 4.80 15.98
CA ARG A 132 -17.96 4.94 16.93
C ARG A 132 -17.46 4.64 18.33
N SER A 133 -17.92 5.40 19.31
CA SER A 133 -17.56 5.11 20.70
C SER A 133 -18.05 3.72 21.11
N THR A 134 -17.22 3.02 21.87
CA THR A 134 -17.52 1.67 22.38
C THR A 134 -18.61 1.69 23.44
N GLN A 135 -18.78 2.82 24.16
CA GLN A 135 -19.78 2.99 25.20
C GLN A 135 -20.92 3.91 24.77
N LEU A 136 -22.11 3.61 25.27
CA LEU A 136 -23.29 4.47 25.18
C LEU A 136 -23.18 5.57 26.24
N TYR A 137 -23.61 6.79 25.90
CA TYR A 137 -23.88 7.81 26.90
C TYR A 137 -25.00 7.32 27.83
N SER A 138 -24.68 7.02 29.04
CA SER A 138 -25.70 6.78 30.06
C SER A 138 -26.33 8.11 30.42
N THR A 139 -27.57 8.34 30.00
CA THR A 139 -28.44 9.39 30.59
C THR A 139 -28.83 8.91 31.97
N GLN A 140 -28.19 9.45 33.01
CA GLN A 140 -28.78 9.48 34.35
C GLN A 140 -29.67 10.68 34.49
#